data_bd608bcfe277c363a90e75861b2fd837
#
_entry.id   bd608bcfe277c363a90e75861b2fd837
#
_cell.length_a   1.000
_cell.length_b   1.000
_cell.length_c   1.000
_cell.angle_alpha   90.00
_cell.angle_beta   90.00
_cell.angle_gamma   90.00
#
_symmetry.space_group_name_H-M   'P 1'
#
loop_
_entity.id
_entity.type
_entity.pdbx_description
1 polymer ?
#
loop_
_entity_poly.entity_id
_entity_poly.type
_entity_poly.pdbx_seq_one_letter_code
_entity_poly.pdbx_strand_id
1 'polypeptide(L)'
;MMMPPPGVTTRVLELALDEQAKQATLVFEFPASFTNVDSWYTQSWYTPFWGDVDRLANGNFLVTAGIRSATVESRVFEVTQSDRKVVWEFRFPADYGVYRADRITPPLVHAISP
;
A
#
# COMPACT_ATOMS: atom_id res chain seq x y z
N MET A 1 -11.40 6.69 16.05
CA MET A 1 -10.77 6.80 14.73
C MET A 1 -11.45 7.88 13.92
N MET A 2 -10.65 8.64 13.20
CA MET A 2 -11.17 9.70 12.35
C MET A 2 -11.81 9.09 11.08
N MET A 3 -13.02 9.50 10.76
CA MET A 3 -13.72 9.05 9.55
C MET A 3 -13.22 9.88 8.37
N PRO A 4 -12.99 9.26 7.19
CA PRO A 4 -12.66 10.04 6.02
C PRO A 4 -13.85 10.86 5.53
N PRO A 5 -13.63 12.03 4.93
CA PRO A 5 -14.70 12.73 4.23
C PRO A 5 -15.26 11.83 3.10
N PRO A 6 -16.52 12.03 2.72
CA PRO A 6 -17.09 11.26 1.60
C PRO A 6 -16.24 11.38 0.33
N GLY A 7 -15.99 10.24 -0.32
CA GLY A 7 -15.22 10.19 -1.55
C GLY A 7 -13.70 10.24 -1.38
N VAL A 8 -13.19 10.24 -0.13
CA VAL A 8 -11.74 10.24 0.13
C VAL A 8 -11.28 8.84 0.46
N THR A 9 -10.23 8.42 -0.23
CA THR A 9 -9.56 7.13 -0.01
C THR A 9 -8.06 7.35 -0.08
N THR A 10 -7.30 6.62 0.74
CA THR A 10 -5.85 6.60 0.63
C THR A 10 -5.44 6.01 -0.71
N ARG A 11 -4.39 6.55 -1.32
CA ARG A 11 -3.90 6.09 -2.61
C ARG A 11 -2.38 5.97 -2.58
N VAL A 12 -1.87 5.04 -3.37
CA VAL A 12 -0.45 4.96 -3.69
C VAL A 12 -0.23 5.73 -4.99
N LEU A 13 0.71 6.66 -4.97
CA LEU A 13 1.05 7.45 -6.14
C LEU A 13 2.54 7.32 -6.44
N GLU A 14 2.88 7.18 -7.73
CA GLU A 14 4.24 7.32 -8.19
C GLU A 14 4.32 8.49 -9.15
N LEU A 15 5.26 9.40 -8.89
CA LEU A 15 5.46 10.59 -9.68
C LEU A 15 6.82 10.55 -10.34
N ALA A 16 6.87 10.84 -11.63
CA ALA A 16 8.12 11.09 -12.33
C ALA A 16 8.42 12.59 -12.24
N LEU A 17 9.59 12.93 -11.74
CA LEU A 17 10.00 14.32 -11.54
C LEU A 17 10.96 14.75 -12.64
N ASP A 18 10.68 15.90 -13.25
CA ASP A 18 11.60 16.60 -14.13
C ASP A 18 12.05 17.87 -13.42
N GLU A 19 13.24 17.82 -12.86
CA GLU A 19 13.75 18.93 -12.04
C GLU A 19 14.08 20.15 -12.90
N GLN A 20 14.46 19.98 -14.15
CA GLN A 20 14.77 21.09 -15.04
C GLN A 20 13.52 21.84 -15.46
N ALA A 21 12.48 21.11 -15.84
CA ALA A 21 11.19 21.69 -16.21
C ALA A 21 10.33 22.02 -14.99
N LYS A 22 10.73 21.57 -13.79
CA LYS A 22 9.98 21.72 -12.54
C LYS A 22 8.57 21.15 -12.67
N GLN A 23 8.47 19.93 -13.22
CA GLN A 23 7.22 19.24 -13.47
C GLN A 23 7.22 17.89 -12.75
N ALA A 24 6.02 17.46 -12.35
CA ALA A 24 5.78 16.13 -11.81
C ALA A 24 4.66 15.49 -12.63
N THR A 25 4.90 14.26 -13.09
CA THR A 25 3.94 13.51 -13.89
C THR A 25 3.50 12.29 -13.10
N LEU A 26 2.19 12.10 -12.98
CA LEU A 26 1.66 10.90 -12.35
C LEU A 26 1.85 9.72 -13.29
N VAL A 27 2.65 8.72 -12.87
CA VAL A 27 2.94 7.54 -13.70
C VAL A 27 2.30 6.27 -13.16
N PHE A 28 1.84 6.28 -11.90
CA PHE A 28 1.14 5.15 -11.30
C PHE A 28 0.19 5.66 -10.22
N GLU A 29 -0.99 5.05 -10.16
CA GLU A 29 -1.98 5.33 -9.13
C GLU A 29 -2.71 4.03 -8.75
N PHE A 30 -2.86 3.78 -7.45
CA PHE A 30 -3.63 2.65 -6.93
C PHE A 30 -4.38 3.08 -5.66
N PRO A 31 -5.66 2.83 -5.51
CA PRO A 31 -6.55 2.38 -6.57
C PRO A 31 -6.85 3.51 -7.55
N ALA A 32 -7.16 3.16 -8.78
CA ALA A 32 -7.63 4.11 -9.78
C ALA A 32 -9.12 3.82 -10.09
N SER A 33 -9.44 3.51 -11.33
CA SER A 33 -10.80 3.16 -11.73
C SER A 33 -10.95 1.63 -11.77
N PHE A 34 -10.87 0.98 -10.62
CA PHE A 34 -10.89 -0.48 -10.55
C PHE A 34 -12.27 -1.02 -10.35
N THR A 35 -12.56 -2.06 -11.12
CA THR A 35 -13.83 -2.79 -11.02
C THR A 35 -13.65 -4.19 -10.41
N ASN A 36 -12.41 -4.68 -10.27
CA ASN A 36 -12.12 -6.07 -9.90
C ASN A 36 -11.28 -6.22 -8.65
N VAL A 37 -11.28 -5.22 -7.77
CA VAL A 37 -10.61 -5.32 -6.48
C VAL A 37 -11.64 -5.38 -5.36
N ASP A 38 -11.24 -5.99 -4.24
CA ASP A 38 -12.03 -5.99 -3.02
C ASP A 38 -12.41 -4.56 -2.64
N SER A 39 -13.64 -4.36 -2.23
CA SER A 39 -14.14 -3.03 -1.86
C SER A 39 -13.36 -2.36 -0.74
N TRP A 40 -12.62 -3.14 0.06
CA TRP A 40 -11.74 -2.58 1.08
C TRP A 40 -10.77 -1.57 0.46
N TYR A 41 -10.21 -1.87 -0.73
CA TYR A 41 -9.24 -1.00 -1.39
C TYR A 41 -9.84 0.31 -1.89
N THR A 42 -11.13 0.35 -2.15
CA THR A 42 -11.78 1.53 -2.71
C THR A 42 -12.68 2.26 -1.72
N GLN A 43 -13.10 1.63 -0.63
CA GLN A 43 -14.09 2.20 0.28
C GLN A 43 -13.63 2.29 1.72
N SER A 44 -12.81 1.36 2.19
CA SER A 44 -12.47 1.24 3.60
C SER A 44 -11.06 1.71 3.93
N TRP A 45 -10.19 1.78 2.95
CA TRP A 45 -8.80 2.10 3.16
C TRP A 45 -8.60 3.61 3.29
N TYR A 46 -8.38 4.03 4.52
CA TYR A 46 -8.02 5.40 4.83
C TYR A 46 -7.00 5.38 5.95
N THR A 47 -5.78 5.83 5.68
CA THR A 47 -4.67 5.80 6.63
C THR A 47 -4.25 7.22 6.98
N PRO A 48 -4.85 7.84 8.01
CA PRO A 48 -4.51 9.21 8.36
C PRO A 48 -3.13 9.35 8.99
N PHE A 49 -2.57 8.27 9.57
CA PHE A 49 -1.30 8.35 10.29
C PHE A 49 -0.28 7.32 9.84
N TRP A 50 -0.67 6.08 9.54
CA TRP A 50 0.23 4.96 9.29
C TRP A 50 0.06 4.44 7.88
N GLY A 51 0.98 4.83 7.02
CA GLY A 51 1.02 4.34 5.65
C GLY A 51 2.44 4.35 5.17
N ASP A 52 2.80 3.35 4.35
CA ASP A 52 4.12 3.24 3.78
C ASP A 52 4.04 2.53 2.45
N VAL A 53 4.95 2.86 1.55
CA VAL A 53 5.06 2.18 0.26
C VAL A 53 6.53 2.03 -0.09
N ASP A 54 6.93 0.80 -0.43
CA ASP A 54 8.28 0.48 -0.85
C ASP A 54 8.24 -0.12 -2.25
N ARG A 55 9.14 0.33 -3.12
CA ARG A 55 9.32 -0.29 -4.42
C ARG A 55 10.18 -1.54 -4.26
N LEU A 56 9.65 -2.67 -4.71
CA LEU A 56 10.36 -3.93 -4.63
C LEU A 56 11.30 -4.11 -5.81
N ALA A 57 12.26 -5.04 -5.68
CA ALA A 57 13.24 -5.32 -6.73
C ALA A 57 12.58 -5.80 -8.02
N ASN A 58 11.41 -6.44 -7.95
CA ASN A 58 10.65 -6.88 -9.11
C ASN A 58 9.82 -5.77 -9.78
N GLY A 59 9.89 -4.54 -9.27
CA GLY A 59 9.13 -3.42 -9.79
C GLY A 59 7.75 -3.22 -9.19
N ASN A 60 7.27 -4.15 -8.39
CA ASN A 60 5.99 -4.02 -7.70
C ASN A 60 6.14 -3.12 -6.47
N PHE A 61 5.03 -2.80 -5.83
CA PHE A 61 5.00 -2.00 -4.62
C PHE A 61 4.52 -2.83 -3.45
N LEU A 62 5.24 -2.76 -2.32
CA LEU A 62 4.79 -3.28 -1.04
C LEU A 62 4.16 -2.12 -0.27
N VAL A 63 2.89 -2.26 0.05
CA VAL A 63 2.10 -1.18 0.63
C VAL A 63 1.66 -1.58 2.04
N THR A 64 1.86 -0.69 2.98
CA THR A 64 1.34 -0.84 4.34
C THR A 64 0.18 0.13 4.51
N ALA A 65 -0.99 -0.41 4.78
CA ALA A 65 -2.18 0.36 5.10
C ALA A 65 -2.53 0.12 6.57
N GLY A 66 -1.91 0.91 7.43
CA GLY A 66 -2.06 0.79 8.87
C GLY A 66 -3.26 1.56 9.36
N ILE A 67 -4.25 0.84 9.82
CA ILE A 67 -5.48 1.40 10.35
C ILE A 67 -5.68 0.82 11.75
N ARG A 68 -5.82 1.68 12.74
CA ARG A 68 -6.21 1.21 14.06
C ARG A 68 -7.68 1.50 14.28
N SER A 69 -8.50 0.48 14.07
CA SER A 69 -9.95 0.59 14.16
C SER A 69 -10.53 -0.70 14.73
N ALA A 70 -11.60 -0.58 15.50
CA ALA A 70 -12.29 -1.74 16.04
C ALA A 70 -13.03 -2.55 14.98
N THR A 71 -13.24 -1.97 13.79
CA THR A 71 -14.07 -2.58 12.75
C THR A 71 -13.36 -2.77 11.41
N VAL A 72 -12.24 -2.05 11.18
CA VAL A 72 -11.50 -2.11 9.93
C VAL A 72 -10.11 -2.65 10.19
N GLU A 73 -9.73 -3.67 9.44
CA GLU A 73 -8.43 -4.33 9.56
C GLU A 73 -7.33 -3.55 8.84
N SER A 74 -6.11 -3.63 9.36
CA SER A 74 -4.92 -3.20 8.64
C SER A 74 -4.52 -4.26 7.63
N ARG A 75 -3.91 -3.83 6.52
CA ARG A 75 -3.39 -4.74 5.51
C ARG A 75 -1.99 -4.36 5.08
N VAL A 76 -1.20 -5.37 4.76
CA VAL A 76 0.04 -5.24 4.01
C VAL A 76 -0.18 -5.99 2.70
N PHE A 77 0.09 -5.37 1.57
CA PHE A 77 -0.18 -6.01 0.30
C PHE A 77 0.86 -5.62 -0.75
N GLU A 78 1.02 -6.49 -1.74
CA GLU A 78 1.86 -6.23 -2.90
C GLU A 78 0.97 -5.98 -4.11
N VAL A 79 1.20 -4.87 -4.81
CA VAL A 79 0.46 -4.51 -6.01
C VAL A 79 1.44 -4.40 -7.18
N THR A 80 1.03 -4.93 -8.34
CA THR A 80 1.85 -4.86 -9.54
C THR A 80 1.82 -3.46 -10.15
N GLN A 81 2.97 -3.00 -10.59
CA GLN A 81 3.08 -1.69 -11.22
C GLN A 81 2.46 -1.69 -12.63
N SER A 82 2.56 -2.81 -13.34
CA SER A 82 2.14 -2.89 -14.74
C SER A 82 0.62 -2.91 -14.91
N ASP A 83 -0.08 -3.72 -14.13
CA ASP A 83 -1.52 -3.92 -14.30
C ASP A 83 -2.32 -3.70 -13.01
N ARG A 84 -1.67 -3.19 -11.97
CA ARG A 84 -2.31 -2.77 -10.72
C ARG A 84 -3.11 -3.88 -10.05
N LYS A 85 -2.57 -5.08 -10.04
CA LYS A 85 -3.19 -6.22 -9.38
C LYS A 85 -2.59 -6.44 -8.01
N VAL A 86 -3.43 -6.71 -7.03
CA VAL A 86 -2.99 -7.17 -5.72
C VAL A 86 -2.64 -8.65 -5.86
N VAL A 87 -1.35 -8.96 -5.76
CA VAL A 87 -0.84 -10.32 -5.97
C VAL A 87 -0.52 -11.04 -4.67
N TRP A 88 -0.48 -10.31 -3.56
CA TRP A 88 -0.23 -10.84 -2.24
C TRP A 88 -0.83 -9.90 -1.21
N GLU A 89 -1.36 -10.47 -0.12
CA GLU A 89 -2.01 -9.68 0.90
C GLU A 89 -1.90 -10.38 2.25
N PHE A 90 -1.61 -9.61 3.29
CA PHE A 90 -1.71 -10.04 4.67
C PHE A 90 -2.66 -9.12 5.41
N ARG A 91 -3.65 -9.70 6.09
CA ARG A 91 -4.65 -8.97 6.86
C ARG A 91 -4.39 -9.14 8.34
N PHE A 92 -4.38 -8.04 9.06
CA PHE A 92 -4.28 -8.06 10.51
C PHE A 92 -5.67 -8.02 11.11
N PRO A 93 -5.87 -8.63 12.29
CA PRO A 93 -7.16 -8.50 12.97
C PRO A 93 -7.52 -7.05 13.21
N ALA A 94 -8.81 -6.75 13.30
CA ALA A 94 -9.27 -5.42 13.68
C ALA A 94 -8.65 -4.99 15.01
N ASP A 95 -8.45 -3.71 15.18
CA ASP A 95 -7.83 -3.08 16.35
C ASP A 95 -6.31 -3.27 16.45
N TYR A 96 -5.67 -3.89 15.46
CA TYR A 96 -4.22 -3.96 15.36
C TYR A 96 -3.73 -3.01 14.28
N GLY A 97 -2.89 -2.05 14.67
CA GLY A 97 -2.27 -1.14 13.72
C GLY A 97 -0.95 -1.70 13.20
N VAL A 98 -0.61 -1.36 11.96
CA VAL A 98 0.68 -1.68 11.35
C VAL A 98 1.32 -0.37 10.93
N TYR A 99 2.50 -0.12 11.44
CA TYR A 99 3.23 1.11 11.14
C TYR A 99 3.99 0.98 9.82
N ARG A 100 4.67 -0.16 9.63
CA ARG A 100 5.58 -0.35 8.51
C ARG A 100 5.79 -1.83 8.24
N ALA A 101 6.08 -2.19 7.00
CA ALA A 101 6.48 -3.54 6.62
C ALA A 101 7.64 -3.47 5.63
N ASP A 102 8.60 -4.37 5.80
CA ASP A 102 9.74 -4.52 4.89
C ASP A 102 9.84 -5.97 4.45
N ARG A 103 10.26 -6.16 3.20
CA ARG A 103 10.50 -7.51 2.68
C ARG A 103 11.93 -7.92 2.97
N ILE A 104 12.10 -9.08 3.61
CA ILE A 104 13.40 -9.66 3.90
C ILE A 104 13.82 -10.54 2.72
N THR A 105 15.06 -10.34 2.25
CA THR A 105 15.57 -11.15 1.14
C THR A 105 15.98 -12.54 1.62
N PRO A 106 15.85 -13.59 0.77
CA PRO A 106 16.20 -14.97 1.16
C PRO A 106 17.60 -15.16 1.74
N PRO A 107 18.66 -14.50 1.25
CA PRO A 107 20.00 -14.69 1.86
C PRO A 107 20.05 -14.36 3.34
N LEU A 108 19.30 -13.36 3.80
CA LEU A 108 19.24 -13.04 5.22
C LEU A 108 18.59 -14.16 6.02
N VAL A 109 17.55 -14.77 5.49
CA VAL A 109 16.89 -15.91 6.14
C VAL A 109 17.85 -17.09 6.26
N HIS A 110 18.63 -17.38 5.21
CA HIS A 110 19.61 -18.46 5.23
C HIS A 110 20.73 -18.20 6.23
N ALA A 111 21.11 -16.95 6.43
CA ALA A 111 22.19 -16.61 7.36
C ALA A 111 21.85 -16.90 8.82
N ILE A 112 20.60 -16.93 9.19
CA ILE A 112 20.14 -17.22 10.55
C ILE A 112 19.64 -18.65 10.73
N SER A 113 19.60 -19.41 9.67
CA SER A 113 19.20 -20.82 9.72
C SER A 113 20.37 -21.67 10.23
N PRO A 114 20.16 -22.55 11.22
CA PRO A 114 21.24 -23.40 11.74
C PRO A 114 21.76 -24.41 10.72
#